data_7b534c31e5af2f56e76ab316bc648215
#
_entry.id   7b534c31e5af2f56e76ab316bc648215
#
_cell.length_a   1.000
_cell.length_b   1.000
_cell.length_c   1.000
_cell.angle_alpha   90.00
_cell.angle_beta   90.00
_cell.angle_gamma   90.00
#
_symmetry.space_group_name_H-M   'P 1'
#
loop_
_entity.id
_entity.type
_entity.pdbx_description
1 polymer ?
#
loop_
_entity_poly.entity_id
_entity_poly.type
_entity_poly.pdbx_seq_one_letter_code
_entity_poly.pdbx_strand_id
1 'polypeptide(L)'
;MRLGFLGPYGTFSQQAAQMYIQTTAYKDVDFIQYQSIGELITAVDHQEVDEAVVPIENSIEGPVNITLDMLAWDVELKIKREVVVPIEHCLMKKKDSQDIKEILSHPQAIGQCRKFLSQHFSNVPVHYTSSTAEAAQIVTKSKQALAAIAAKSAAAEYNLEVVYESIQDNKNNVTRFIV
;
A
#
# COMPACT_ATOMS: atom_id res chain seq x y z
N MET A 1 5.70 14.63 -16.58
CA MET A 1 6.61 13.71 -15.87
C MET A 1 5.87 12.42 -15.56
N ARG A 2 6.48 11.27 -15.83
CA ARG A 2 5.93 9.94 -15.53
C ARG A 2 6.57 9.43 -14.24
N LEU A 3 5.78 9.15 -13.22
CA LEU A 3 6.22 8.64 -11.93
C LEU A 3 5.65 7.24 -11.68
N GLY A 4 6.53 6.25 -11.64
CA GLY A 4 6.17 4.86 -11.37
C GLY A 4 6.00 4.59 -9.87
N PHE A 5 5.08 3.70 -9.51
CA PHE A 5 4.90 3.20 -8.14
C PHE A 5 4.39 1.75 -8.15
N LEU A 6 4.62 1.03 -7.03
CA LEU A 6 4.11 -0.33 -6.87
C LEU A 6 2.60 -0.30 -6.61
N GLY A 7 1.84 -0.80 -7.58
CA GLY A 7 0.37 -0.87 -7.54
C GLY A 7 -0.20 -1.92 -6.58
N PRO A 8 -1.51 -2.04 -6.59
CA PRO A 8 -2.47 -1.21 -7.30
C PRO A 8 -2.64 0.19 -6.68
N TYR A 9 -3.54 1.01 -7.24
CA TYR A 9 -3.95 2.28 -6.60
C TYR A 9 -4.50 2.03 -5.19
N GLY A 10 -4.40 3.01 -4.29
CA GLY A 10 -4.80 2.87 -2.87
C GLY A 10 -3.72 2.23 -1.98
N THR A 11 -2.50 1.96 -2.48
CA THR A 11 -1.38 1.41 -1.70
C THR A 11 -0.60 2.48 -0.96
N PHE A 12 0.20 2.07 0.04
CA PHE A 12 1.19 2.94 0.68
C PHE A 12 2.27 3.42 -0.29
N SER A 13 2.56 2.65 -1.34
CA SER A 13 3.48 3.07 -2.41
C SER A 13 2.93 4.25 -3.21
N GLN A 14 1.63 4.25 -3.54
CA GLN A 14 0.99 5.41 -4.14
C GLN A 14 1.00 6.61 -3.18
N GLN A 15 0.73 6.40 -1.89
CA GLN A 15 0.80 7.45 -0.89
C GLN A 15 2.21 8.07 -0.82
N ALA A 16 3.26 7.23 -0.84
CA ALA A 16 4.65 7.71 -0.89
C ALA A 16 4.91 8.55 -2.16
N ALA A 17 4.43 8.11 -3.31
CA ALA A 17 4.55 8.83 -4.56
C ALA A 17 3.84 10.20 -4.52
N GLN A 18 2.64 10.26 -3.96
CA GLN A 18 1.91 11.51 -3.75
C GLN A 18 2.65 12.45 -2.78
N MET A 19 3.16 11.93 -1.66
CA MET A 19 3.96 12.71 -0.70
C MET A 19 5.23 13.27 -1.35
N TYR A 20 5.90 12.45 -2.17
CA TYR A 20 7.08 12.91 -2.92
C TYR A 20 6.76 14.11 -3.79
N ILE A 21 5.72 14.03 -4.62
CA ILE A 21 5.34 15.11 -5.54
C ILE A 21 5.01 16.41 -4.82
N GLN A 22 4.37 16.34 -3.65
CA GLN A 22 4.08 17.54 -2.83
C GLN A 22 5.34 18.30 -2.40
N THR A 23 6.51 17.66 -2.38
CA THR A 23 7.79 18.27 -2.03
C THR A 23 8.58 18.77 -3.24
N THR A 24 8.05 18.64 -4.44
CA THR A 24 8.70 19.02 -5.69
C THR A 24 7.98 20.19 -6.37
N ALA A 25 8.63 20.75 -7.39
CA ALA A 25 8.01 21.76 -8.27
C ALA A 25 7.41 21.12 -9.55
N TYR A 26 7.29 19.79 -9.62
CA TYR A 26 6.76 19.12 -10.79
C TYR A 26 5.30 19.46 -11.02
N LYS A 27 4.97 19.71 -12.28
CA LYS A 27 3.59 19.93 -12.77
C LYS A 27 3.25 18.79 -13.71
N ASP A 28 1.98 18.47 -13.80
CA ASP A 28 1.44 17.45 -14.74
C ASP A 28 2.17 16.11 -14.61
N VAL A 29 2.01 15.47 -13.44
CA VAL A 29 2.62 14.18 -13.11
C VAL A 29 1.65 13.05 -13.43
N ASP A 30 2.04 12.15 -14.33
CA ASP A 30 1.35 10.91 -14.63
C ASP A 30 1.82 9.81 -13.69
N PHE A 31 0.92 9.30 -12.83
CA PHE A 31 1.20 8.19 -11.94
C PHE A 31 0.97 6.86 -12.67
N ILE A 32 2.00 6.03 -12.76
CA ILE A 32 1.97 4.75 -13.47
C ILE A 32 2.19 3.61 -12.48
N GLN A 33 1.21 2.72 -12.36
CA GLN A 33 1.31 1.56 -11.48
C GLN A 33 2.02 0.39 -12.17
N TYR A 34 2.85 -0.32 -11.39
CA TYR A 34 3.55 -1.55 -11.80
C TYR A 34 3.15 -2.71 -10.88
N GLN A 35 3.25 -3.94 -11.37
CA GLN A 35 2.83 -5.12 -10.61
C GLN A 35 3.91 -5.64 -9.67
N SER A 36 5.18 -5.35 -9.96
CA SER A 36 6.32 -5.77 -9.14
C SER A 36 7.37 -4.67 -9.01
N ILE A 37 8.18 -4.75 -7.94
CA ILE A 37 9.31 -3.85 -7.73
C ILE A 37 10.33 -4.01 -8.86
N GLY A 38 10.55 -5.24 -9.31
CA GLY A 38 11.49 -5.51 -10.40
C GLY A 38 11.09 -4.82 -11.70
N GLU A 39 9.83 -4.98 -12.13
CA GLU A 39 9.32 -4.26 -13.32
C GLU A 39 9.44 -2.74 -13.18
N LEU A 40 9.12 -2.23 -11.99
CA LEU A 40 9.15 -0.80 -11.71
C LEU A 40 10.58 -0.21 -11.81
N ILE A 41 11.57 -0.88 -11.23
CA ILE A 41 12.98 -0.46 -11.30
C ILE A 41 13.50 -0.56 -12.73
N THR A 42 13.21 -1.65 -13.43
CA THR A 42 13.58 -1.85 -14.84
C THR A 42 12.96 -0.77 -15.74
N ALA A 43 11.72 -0.36 -15.48
CA ALA A 43 11.07 0.69 -16.24
C ALA A 43 11.76 2.06 -16.13
N VAL A 44 12.42 2.37 -15.01
CA VAL A 44 13.26 3.57 -14.87
C VAL A 44 14.54 3.42 -15.68
N ASP A 45 15.20 2.27 -15.58
CA ASP A 45 16.44 1.98 -16.31
C ASP A 45 16.22 2.06 -17.83
N HIS A 46 15.10 1.55 -18.32
CA HIS A 46 14.70 1.63 -19.72
C HIS A 46 14.03 2.96 -20.11
N GLN A 47 13.98 3.95 -19.22
CA GLN A 47 13.38 5.27 -19.46
C GLN A 47 11.89 5.22 -19.87
N GLU A 48 11.17 4.18 -19.49
CA GLU A 48 9.72 4.06 -19.64
C GLU A 48 8.97 4.98 -18.70
N VAL A 49 9.54 5.23 -17.50
CA VAL A 49 9.15 6.27 -16.55
C VAL A 49 10.36 7.13 -16.18
N ASP A 50 10.11 8.36 -15.77
CA ASP A 50 11.19 9.32 -15.48
C ASP A 50 11.76 9.10 -14.08
N GLU A 51 10.92 8.66 -13.14
CA GLU A 51 11.29 8.32 -11.75
C GLU A 51 10.37 7.23 -11.22
N ALA A 52 10.80 6.53 -10.17
CA ALA A 52 9.98 5.55 -9.47
C ALA A 52 10.10 5.67 -7.96
N VAL A 53 9.00 5.38 -7.26
CA VAL A 53 8.96 5.28 -5.80
C VAL A 53 8.88 3.81 -5.41
N VAL A 54 9.93 3.30 -4.77
CA VAL A 54 10.04 1.89 -4.35
C VAL A 54 10.30 1.78 -2.85
N PRO A 55 9.72 0.79 -2.15
CA PRO A 55 10.04 0.55 -0.76
C PRO A 55 11.45 -0.03 -0.63
N ILE A 56 12.22 0.43 0.38
CA ILE A 56 13.56 -0.08 0.68
C ILE A 56 13.62 -0.77 2.04
N GLU A 57 12.81 -0.35 2.99
CA GLU A 57 12.78 -0.90 4.35
C GLU A 57 11.44 -0.63 5.04
N ASN A 58 10.98 -1.60 5.83
CA ASN A 58 9.89 -1.40 6.78
C ASN A 58 10.42 -1.62 8.22
N SER A 59 10.01 -0.79 9.17
CA SER A 59 10.51 -0.83 10.55
C SER A 59 10.15 -2.11 11.32
N ILE A 60 9.20 -2.91 10.85
CA ILE A 60 8.80 -4.19 11.45
C ILE A 60 9.36 -5.37 10.65
N GLU A 61 9.24 -5.32 9.32
CA GLU A 61 9.57 -6.43 8.42
C GLU A 61 11.04 -6.42 7.98
N GLY A 62 11.73 -5.28 8.14
CA GLY A 62 13.13 -5.13 7.76
C GLY A 62 13.31 -4.71 6.29
N PRO A 63 14.48 -5.02 5.71
CA PRO A 63 14.87 -4.58 4.38
C PRO A 63 14.04 -5.23 3.27
N VAL A 64 13.81 -4.49 2.19
CA VAL A 64 13.20 -5.00 0.96
C VAL A 64 14.34 -5.46 0.03
N ASN A 65 14.74 -6.72 0.16
CA ASN A 65 15.93 -7.27 -0.49
C ASN A 65 15.91 -7.10 -2.01
N ILE A 66 14.77 -7.30 -2.67
CA ILE A 66 14.67 -7.12 -4.13
C ILE A 66 15.08 -5.72 -4.58
N THR A 67 14.69 -4.67 -3.82
CA THR A 67 15.09 -3.29 -4.12
C THR A 67 16.58 -3.10 -3.96
N LEU A 68 17.14 -3.63 -2.87
CA LEU A 68 18.58 -3.52 -2.57
C LEU A 68 19.43 -4.28 -3.58
N ASP A 69 19.05 -5.51 -3.92
CA ASP A 69 19.78 -6.37 -4.84
C ASP A 69 19.79 -5.77 -6.26
N MET A 70 18.64 -5.29 -6.75
CA MET A 70 18.57 -4.67 -8.07
C MET A 70 19.41 -3.40 -8.17
N LEU A 71 19.37 -2.53 -7.15
CA LEU A 71 20.19 -1.30 -7.12
C LEU A 71 21.70 -1.61 -6.99
N ALA A 72 22.05 -2.73 -6.37
CA ALA A 72 23.45 -3.11 -6.20
C ALA A 72 24.06 -3.80 -7.42
N TRP A 73 23.27 -4.57 -8.17
CA TRP A 73 23.80 -5.53 -9.14
C TRP A 73 23.21 -5.42 -10.55
N ASP A 74 21.94 -4.97 -10.69
CA ASP A 74 21.20 -5.11 -11.94
C ASP A 74 21.06 -3.81 -12.73
N VAL A 75 21.13 -2.63 -12.06
CA VAL A 75 20.88 -1.33 -12.70
C VAL A 75 21.88 -0.26 -12.23
N GLU A 76 22.11 0.75 -13.06
CA GLU A 76 22.96 1.93 -12.73
C GLU A 76 22.08 3.16 -12.43
N LEU A 77 21.20 3.06 -11.44
CA LEU A 77 20.28 4.12 -11.05
C LEU A 77 20.79 4.86 -9.80
N LYS A 78 20.34 6.09 -9.63
CA LYS A 78 20.68 6.92 -8.47
C LYS A 78 19.47 7.15 -7.59
N ILE A 79 19.66 6.97 -6.28
CA ILE A 79 18.66 7.38 -5.29
C ILE A 79 18.66 8.90 -5.22
N LYS A 80 17.52 9.50 -5.52
CA LYS A 80 17.33 10.94 -5.56
C LYS A 80 16.79 11.50 -4.25
N ARG A 81 15.91 10.76 -3.59
CA ARG A 81 15.23 11.17 -2.36
C ARG A 81 14.73 9.97 -1.56
N GLU A 82 14.52 10.21 -0.28
CA GLU A 82 13.81 9.31 0.63
C GLU A 82 12.45 9.90 0.99
N VAL A 83 11.45 9.02 1.14
CA VAL A 83 10.11 9.35 1.64
C VAL A 83 9.77 8.35 2.74
N VAL A 84 9.43 8.83 3.92
CA VAL A 84 9.02 7.98 5.05
C VAL A 84 7.51 8.06 5.22
N VAL A 85 6.84 6.91 5.17
CA VAL A 85 5.38 6.82 5.25
C VAL A 85 5.00 6.07 6.52
N PRO A 86 4.22 6.67 7.44
CA PRO A 86 3.57 5.96 8.53
C PRO A 86 2.59 4.91 7.97
N ILE A 87 2.66 3.70 8.50
CA ILE A 87 1.79 2.60 8.08
C ILE A 87 0.62 2.50 9.05
N GLU A 88 -0.49 3.07 8.63
CA GLU A 88 -1.75 3.05 9.38
C GLU A 88 -2.79 2.22 8.63
N HIS A 89 -3.33 1.22 9.33
CA HIS A 89 -4.36 0.37 8.77
C HIS A 89 -5.74 0.81 9.24
N CYS A 90 -6.69 0.83 8.30
CA CYS A 90 -8.09 1.11 8.56
C CYS A 90 -8.94 -0.11 8.20
N LEU A 91 -10.00 -0.37 8.96
CA LEU A 91 -11.06 -1.29 8.55
C LEU A 91 -12.10 -0.50 7.75
N MET A 92 -12.41 -0.97 6.57
CA MET A 92 -13.33 -0.31 5.64
C MET A 92 -14.31 -1.29 5.01
N LYS A 93 -15.49 -0.81 4.67
CA LYS A 93 -16.57 -1.58 4.04
C LYS A 93 -17.32 -0.74 3.01
N LYS A 94 -18.28 -1.33 2.30
CA LYS A 94 -19.22 -0.56 1.49
C LYS A 94 -20.14 0.28 2.37
N LYS A 95 -20.48 1.49 1.91
CA LYS A 95 -21.38 2.40 2.63
C LYS A 95 -22.75 1.81 2.94
N ASP A 96 -23.26 0.97 2.03
CA ASP A 96 -24.57 0.34 2.16
C ASP A 96 -24.56 -0.99 2.94
N SER A 97 -23.40 -1.46 3.38
CA SER A 97 -23.29 -2.70 4.16
C SER A 97 -23.53 -2.43 5.62
N GLN A 98 -24.52 -3.09 6.23
CA GLN A 98 -24.79 -2.97 7.67
C GLN A 98 -23.85 -3.84 8.49
N ASP A 99 -23.58 -5.07 8.04
CA ASP A 99 -22.79 -6.07 8.74
C ASP A 99 -21.40 -6.27 8.10
N ILE A 100 -20.49 -6.88 8.86
CA ILE A 100 -19.20 -7.39 8.39
C ILE A 100 -19.21 -8.91 8.65
N LYS A 101 -19.30 -9.71 7.58
CA LYS A 101 -19.32 -11.17 7.68
C LYS A 101 -17.96 -11.81 7.42
N GLU A 102 -17.10 -11.14 6.66
CA GLU A 102 -15.75 -11.60 6.35
C GLU A 102 -14.82 -10.40 6.23
N ILE A 103 -13.55 -10.56 6.60
CA ILE A 103 -12.53 -9.53 6.53
C ILE A 103 -11.40 -10.00 5.59
N LEU A 104 -11.01 -9.15 4.66
CA LEU A 104 -9.97 -9.42 3.68
C LEU A 104 -8.78 -8.49 3.90
N SER A 105 -7.56 -9.02 3.79
CA SER A 105 -6.34 -8.22 3.68
C SER A 105 -5.11 -9.07 3.34
N HIS A 106 -3.98 -8.41 3.14
CA HIS A 106 -2.69 -9.08 3.06
C HIS A 106 -2.33 -9.71 4.42
N PRO A 107 -1.72 -10.92 4.46
CA PRO A 107 -1.37 -11.63 5.71
C PRO A 107 -0.64 -10.76 6.72
N GLN A 108 0.28 -9.94 6.26
CA GLN A 108 1.06 -9.02 7.08
C GLN A 108 0.19 -7.98 7.80
N ALA A 109 -0.74 -7.34 7.09
CA ALA A 109 -1.66 -6.37 7.68
C ALA A 109 -2.59 -7.02 8.71
N ILE A 110 -3.06 -8.25 8.44
CA ILE A 110 -3.82 -9.04 9.40
C ILE A 110 -3.01 -9.30 10.67
N GLY A 111 -1.73 -9.72 10.52
CA GLY A 111 -0.82 -9.94 11.64
C GLY A 111 -0.59 -8.67 12.48
N GLN A 112 -0.48 -7.52 11.83
CA GLN A 112 -0.31 -6.21 12.48
C GLN A 112 -1.58 -5.68 13.16
N CYS A 113 -2.76 -6.21 12.86
CA CYS A 113 -4.05 -5.82 13.45
C CYS A 113 -4.65 -6.92 14.34
N ARG A 114 -3.86 -7.90 14.79
CA ARG A 114 -4.35 -9.11 15.45
C ARG A 114 -5.09 -8.82 16.76
N LYS A 115 -4.62 -7.87 17.57
CA LYS A 115 -5.29 -7.53 18.85
C LYS A 115 -6.67 -6.93 18.60
N PHE A 116 -6.74 -5.97 17.67
CA PHE A 116 -8.01 -5.36 17.27
C PHE A 116 -9.00 -6.40 16.76
N LEU A 117 -8.57 -7.29 15.86
CA LEU A 117 -9.42 -8.34 15.31
C LEU A 117 -9.93 -9.30 16.38
N SER A 118 -9.08 -9.72 17.30
CA SER A 118 -9.48 -10.62 18.38
C SER A 118 -10.48 -10.00 19.36
N GLN A 119 -10.42 -8.70 19.56
CA GLN A 119 -11.32 -7.97 20.46
C GLN A 119 -12.68 -7.66 19.84
N HIS A 120 -12.71 -7.28 18.56
CA HIS A 120 -13.92 -6.77 17.91
C HIS A 120 -14.55 -7.74 16.90
N PHE A 121 -13.77 -8.67 16.35
CA PHE A 121 -14.15 -9.53 15.23
C PHE A 121 -13.70 -10.99 15.42
N SER A 122 -13.66 -11.49 16.65
CA SER A 122 -13.16 -12.84 17.00
C SER A 122 -13.83 -13.99 16.25
N ASN A 123 -15.10 -13.83 15.87
CA ASN A 123 -15.91 -14.83 15.17
C ASN A 123 -16.07 -14.55 13.66
N VAL A 124 -15.38 -13.52 13.13
CA VAL A 124 -15.46 -13.16 11.72
C VAL A 124 -14.30 -13.81 10.96
N PRO A 125 -14.58 -14.63 9.93
CA PRO A 125 -13.52 -15.23 9.12
C PRO A 125 -12.66 -14.18 8.42
N VAL A 126 -11.36 -14.52 8.31
CA VAL A 126 -10.36 -13.66 7.66
C VAL A 126 -9.81 -14.38 6.43
N HIS A 127 -9.77 -13.69 5.29
CA HIS A 127 -9.25 -14.19 4.03
C HIS A 127 -8.05 -13.35 3.57
N TYR A 128 -7.08 -14.03 2.95
CA TYR A 128 -5.86 -13.40 2.50
C TYR A 128 -5.93 -12.96 1.04
N THR A 129 -5.35 -11.81 0.76
CA THR A 129 -5.19 -11.24 -0.59
C THR A 129 -3.72 -10.93 -0.84
N SER A 130 -3.35 -10.69 -2.09
CA SER A 130 -1.97 -10.37 -2.48
C SER A 130 -1.51 -8.98 -2.02
N SER A 131 -2.47 -8.07 -1.78
CA SER A 131 -2.20 -6.74 -1.20
C SER A 131 -3.41 -6.22 -0.43
N THR A 132 -3.18 -5.25 0.46
CA THR A 132 -4.26 -4.56 1.20
C THR A 132 -5.20 -3.80 0.27
N ALA A 133 -4.68 -3.21 -0.80
CA ALA A 133 -5.48 -2.48 -1.79
C ALA A 133 -6.32 -3.44 -2.67
N GLU A 134 -5.81 -4.64 -2.99
CA GLU A 134 -6.62 -5.68 -3.64
C GLU A 134 -7.81 -6.08 -2.77
N ALA A 135 -7.62 -6.22 -1.45
CA ALA A 135 -8.73 -6.47 -0.53
C ALA A 135 -9.83 -5.41 -0.64
N ALA A 136 -9.45 -4.13 -0.66
CA ALA A 136 -10.39 -3.03 -0.85
C ALA A 136 -11.10 -3.10 -2.22
N GLN A 137 -10.36 -3.45 -3.26
CA GLN A 137 -10.92 -3.63 -4.61
C GLN A 137 -11.95 -4.77 -4.67
N ILE A 138 -11.66 -5.91 -4.01
CA ILE A 138 -12.59 -7.05 -3.93
C ILE A 138 -13.86 -6.64 -3.17
N VAL A 139 -13.72 -5.96 -2.03
CA VAL A 139 -14.86 -5.47 -1.25
C VAL A 139 -15.76 -4.58 -2.11
N THR A 140 -15.20 -3.69 -2.90
CA THR A 140 -15.98 -2.79 -3.79
C THR A 140 -16.79 -3.56 -4.82
N LYS A 141 -16.23 -4.61 -5.42
CA LYS A 141 -16.86 -5.40 -6.47
C LYS A 141 -17.85 -6.45 -5.94
N SER A 142 -17.71 -6.86 -4.68
CA SER A 142 -18.52 -7.94 -4.09
C SER A 142 -19.95 -7.49 -3.78
N LYS A 143 -20.88 -8.43 -3.84
CA LYS A 143 -22.26 -8.26 -3.33
C LYS A 143 -22.41 -8.74 -1.88
N GLN A 144 -21.38 -9.36 -1.32
CA GLN A 144 -21.37 -9.86 0.06
C GLN A 144 -21.02 -8.75 1.05
N ALA A 145 -21.32 -8.95 2.32
CA ALA A 145 -21.01 -8.06 3.43
C ALA A 145 -19.55 -8.24 3.87
N LEU A 146 -18.62 -7.78 3.02
CA LEU A 146 -17.17 -7.87 3.23
C LEU A 146 -16.61 -6.56 3.79
N ALA A 147 -15.51 -6.68 4.53
CA ALA A 147 -14.67 -5.56 4.90
C ALA A 147 -13.21 -5.80 4.48
N ALA A 148 -12.46 -4.73 4.28
CA ALA A 148 -11.03 -4.78 4.00
C ALA A 148 -10.24 -4.07 5.09
N ILE A 149 -9.03 -4.57 5.38
CA ILE A 149 -8.02 -3.81 6.12
C ILE A 149 -7.03 -3.28 5.10
N ALA A 150 -6.93 -1.95 5.00
CA ALA A 150 -6.06 -1.28 4.03
C ALA A 150 -5.65 0.11 4.52
N ALA A 151 -4.81 0.80 3.73
CA ALA A 151 -4.48 2.21 3.93
C ALA A 151 -5.74 3.09 3.78
N LYS A 152 -5.80 4.20 4.50
CA LYS A 152 -6.94 5.15 4.42
C LYS A 152 -7.17 5.65 2.98
N SER A 153 -6.11 5.81 2.19
CA SER A 153 -6.17 6.18 0.77
C SER A 153 -7.01 5.22 -0.06
N ALA A 154 -7.00 3.91 0.26
CA ALA A 154 -7.79 2.92 -0.44
C ALA A 154 -9.31 3.15 -0.28
N ALA A 155 -9.76 3.71 0.84
CA ALA A 155 -11.17 4.03 1.04
C ALA A 155 -11.66 5.10 0.05
N ALA A 156 -10.85 6.13 -0.18
CA ALA A 156 -11.17 7.17 -1.18
C ALA A 156 -11.12 6.61 -2.60
N GLU A 157 -10.07 5.85 -2.93
CA GLU A 157 -9.85 5.25 -4.26
C GLU A 157 -11.00 4.32 -4.67
N TYR A 158 -11.48 3.48 -3.73
CA TYR A 158 -12.48 2.46 -4.00
C TYR A 158 -13.88 2.81 -3.48
N ASN A 159 -14.11 4.07 -3.09
CA ASN A 159 -15.41 4.56 -2.59
C ASN A 159 -15.98 3.71 -1.43
N LEU A 160 -15.12 3.35 -0.48
CA LEU A 160 -15.47 2.61 0.73
C LEU A 160 -15.62 3.58 1.92
N GLU A 161 -16.35 3.12 2.94
CA GLU A 161 -16.48 3.78 4.23
C GLU A 161 -15.44 3.25 5.20
N VAL A 162 -14.68 4.13 5.85
CA VAL A 162 -13.79 3.77 6.96
C VAL A 162 -14.64 3.61 8.23
N VAL A 163 -14.62 2.41 8.80
CA VAL A 163 -15.35 2.07 10.03
C VAL A 163 -14.49 2.27 11.25
N TYR A 164 -13.21 1.89 11.16
CA TYR A 164 -12.22 2.07 12.23
C TYR A 164 -10.90 2.53 11.62
N GLU A 165 -10.27 3.51 12.25
CA GLU A 165 -8.96 4.05 11.86
C GLU A 165 -7.87 3.56 12.81
N SER A 166 -6.63 3.49 12.33
CA SER A 166 -5.41 3.21 13.11
C SER A 166 -5.52 1.95 13.97
N ILE A 167 -5.99 0.85 13.36
CA ILE A 167 -6.29 -0.42 14.02
C ILE A 167 -5.06 -1.32 14.24
N GLN A 168 -3.88 -0.94 13.74
CA GLN A 168 -2.64 -1.70 13.91
C GLN A 168 -2.16 -1.70 15.36
N ASP A 169 -1.59 -2.83 15.79
CA ASP A 169 -1.10 -3.05 17.15
C ASP A 169 0.11 -2.17 17.50
N ASN A 170 0.98 -1.90 16.51
CA ASN A 170 2.15 -1.02 16.65
C ASN A 170 1.92 0.28 15.89
N LYS A 171 1.85 1.40 16.59
CA LYS A 171 1.61 2.73 16.02
C LYS A 171 2.87 3.39 15.45
N ASN A 172 4.05 2.81 15.67
CA ASN A 172 5.32 3.35 15.20
C ASN A 172 5.82 2.64 13.93
N ASN A 173 4.94 1.91 13.23
CA ASN A 173 5.30 1.27 11.98
C ASN A 173 5.47 2.30 10.86
N VAL A 174 6.63 2.30 10.23
CA VAL A 174 6.93 3.16 9.08
C VAL A 174 7.57 2.34 7.96
N THR A 175 7.32 2.74 6.73
CA THR A 175 8.05 2.24 5.56
C THR A 175 8.86 3.37 4.95
N ARG A 176 10.11 3.10 4.70
CA ARG A 176 11.02 3.98 3.96
C ARG A 176 10.92 3.64 2.48
N PHE A 177 10.61 4.62 1.69
CA PHE A 177 10.64 4.57 0.24
C PHE A 177 11.79 5.40 -0.29
N ILE A 178 12.30 5.01 -1.44
CA ILE A 178 13.30 5.79 -2.19
C ILE A 178 12.74 6.15 -3.57
N VAL A 179 13.24 7.27 -4.07
CA VAL A 179 12.96 7.75 -5.40
C VAL A 179 14.22 7.64 -6.23
#